data_ccd35d57ea1c96934e0ca5394e15a174
#
_entry.id   ccd35d57ea1c96934e0ca5394e15a174
#
_cell.length_a   1.000
_cell.length_b   1.000
_cell.length_c   1.000
_cell.angle_alpha   90.00
_cell.angle_beta   90.00
_cell.angle_gamma   90.00
#
_symmetry.space_group_name_H-M   'P 1'
#
loop_
_entity.id
_entity.type
_entity.pdbx_description
1 polymer ?
#
loop_
_entity_poly.entity_id
_entity_poly.type
_entity_poly.pdbx_seq_one_letter_code
_entity_poly.pdbx_strand_id
1 'polypeptide(L)'
;MIHVPEAHRWATGLNGYLRNHSSLPKKAQELAMLVTARALDCQHIWNAHAASARQAGVGDALVDALRDRQVLPELAPDEAAVVHYGREFFRTHRVSAGAFQAALEQFGRQGVVELSLIMGNYSLLALLINAFDTDLPPGRTEPLLPI
;
A
#
# COMPACT_ATOMS: atom_id res chain seq x y z
N MET A 1 0.03 3.95 19.42
CA MET A 1 -0.55 2.67 19.90
C MET A 1 0.03 2.14 21.21
N ILE A 2 1.19 2.57 21.65
CA ILE A 2 1.79 2.13 22.94
C ILE A 2 0.91 2.41 24.16
N HIS A 3 0.03 3.42 24.11
CA HIS A 3 -0.92 3.75 25.16
C HIS A 3 -2.13 2.79 25.24
N VAL A 4 -2.28 1.87 24.29
CA VAL A 4 -3.32 0.84 24.24
C VAL A 4 -2.64 -0.51 23.90
N PRO A 5 -1.96 -1.14 24.89
CA PRO A 5 -1.07 -2.28 24.64
C PRO A 5 -1.77 -3.47 23.98
N GLU A 6 -3.02 -3.74 24.34
CA GLU A 6 -3.75 -4.86 23.77
C GLU A 6 -4.09 -4.63 22.29
N ALA A 7 -4.59 -3.45 21.92
CA ALA A 7 -4.82 -3.09 20.52
C ALA A 7 -3.52 -3.10 19.71
N HIS A 8 -2.42 -2.61 20.30
CA HIS A 8 -1.10 -2.66 19.69
C HIS A 8 -0.68 -4.09 19.36
N ARG A 9 -0.86 -5.02 20.29
CA ARG A 9 -0.55 -6.45 20.11
C ARG A 9 -1.29 -7.05 18.91
N TRP A 10 -2.60 -6.79 18.80
CA TRP A 10 -3.41 -7.32 17.70
C TRP A 10 -3.05 -6.67 16.37
N ALA A 11 -2.85 -5.36 16.32
CA ALA A 11 -2.44 -4.66 15.12
C ALA A 11 -1.05 -5.12 14.62
N THR A 12 -0.10 -5.30 15.54
CA THR A 12 1.25 -5.81 15.24
C THR A 12 1.19 -7.26 14.73
N GLY A 13 0.32 -8.09 15.30
CA GLY A 13 0.11 -9.47 14.86
C GLY A 13 -0.42 -9.52 13.42
N LEU A 14 -1.44 -8.74 13.09
CA LEU A 14 -1.96 -8.64 11.73
C LEU A 14 -0.90 -8.12 10.76
N ASN A 15 -0.20 -7.05 11.11
CA ASN A 15 0.86 -6.49 10.27
C ASN A 15 1.99 -7.51 10.03
N GLY A 16 2.38 -8.25 11.06
CA GLY A 16 3.39 -9.31 10.97
C GLY A 16 2.96 -10.44 10.02
N TYR A 17 1.71 -10.90 10.11
CA TYR A 17 1.14 -11.87 9.18
C TYR A 17 1.21 -11.37 7.75
N LEU A 18 0.68 -10.18 7.49
CA LEU A 18 0.58 -9.62 6.15
C LEU A 18 1.96 -9.43 5.49
N ARG A 19 2.97 -9.07 6.26
CA ARG A 19 4.32 -8.85 5.74
C ARG A 19 5.13 -10.12 5.53
N ASN A 20 4.93 -11.14 6.36
CA ASN A 20 5.82 -12.30 6.42
C ASN A 20 5.15 -13.62 6.00
N HIS A 21 3.83 -13.70 6.03
CA HIS A 21 3.07 -14.93 5.80
C HIS A 21 1.99 -14.80 4.73
N SER A 22 1.79 -13.62 4.16
CA SER A 22 0.86 -13.41 3.05
C SER A 22 1.29 -14.19 1.81
N SER A 23 0.31 -14.69 1.06
CA SER A 23 0.52 -15.35 -0.23
C SER A 23 0.90 -14.38 -1.36
N LEU A 24 0.71 -13.07 -1.14
CA LEU A 24 1.02 -12.06 -2.14
C LEU A 24 2.53 -11.95 -2.37
N PRO A 25 2.98 -11.82 -3.63
CA PRO A 25 4.36 -11.48 -3.93
C PRO A 25 4.76 -10.16 -3.25
N LYS A 26 6.02 -10.06 -2.85
CA LYS A 26 6.54 -8.87 -2.16
C LYS A 26 6.32 -7.59 -2.96
N LYS A 27 6.49 -7.64 -4.26
CA LYS A 27 6.20 -6.55 -5.20
C LYS A 27 4.75 -6.05 -5.05
N ALA A 28 3.78 -6.95 -5.02
CA ALA A 28 2.36 -6.60 -4.87
C ALA A 28 2.06 -6.01 -3.48
N GLN A 29 2.68 -6.56 -2.43
CA GLN A 29 2.54 -6.03 -1.07
C GLN A 29 3.03 -4.58 -0.99
N GLU A 30 4.26 -4.31 -1.41
CA GLU A 30 4.85 -2.97 -1.36
C GLU A 30 4.09 -1.98 -2.25
N LEU A 31 3.65 -2.40 -3.45
CA LEU A 31 2.85 -1.56 -4.32
C LEU A 31 1.49 -1.20 -3.69
N ALA A 32 0.84 -2.15 -3.01
CA ALA A 32 -0.40 -1.89 -2.28
C ALA A 32 -0.20 -0.87 -1.14
N MET A 33 0.93 -0.95 -0.44
CA MET A 33 1.31 0.01 0.60
C MET A 33 1.51 1.42 0.02
N LEU A 34 2.18 1.53 -1.15
CA LEU A 34 2.38 2.82 -1.82
C LEU A 34 1.07 3.42 -2.32
N VAL A 35 0.20 2.62 -2.93
CA VAL A 35 -1.12 3.07 -3.40
C VAL A 35 -1.93 3.62 -2.22
N THR A 36 -1.91 2.92 -1.10
CA THR A 36 -2.59 3.34 0.13
C THR A 36 -1.98 4.63 0.71
N ALA A 37 -0.66 4.67 0.83
CA ALA A 37 0.06 5.84 1.33
C ALA A 37 -0.23 7.09 0.51
N ARG A 38 -0.26 6.95 -0.83
CA ARG A 38 -0.55 8.06 -1.73
C ARG A 38 -2.02 8.50 -1.68
N ALA A 39 -2.95 7.54 -1.55
CA ALA A 39 -4.38 7.85 -1.43
C ALA A 39 -4.69 8.65 -0.17
N LEU A 40 -3.96 8.41 0.91
CA LEU A 40 -4.15 9.05 2.23
C LEU A 40 -3.10 10.13 2.53
N ASP A 41 -2.28 10.50 1.56
CA ASP A 41 -1.21 11.49 1.66
C ASP A 41 -0.29 11.25 2.89
N CYS A 42 -0.01 9.98 3.19
CA CYS A 42 0.81 9.61 4.34
C CYS A 42 2.30 9.61 3.99
N GLN A 43 2.98 10.72 4.28
CA GLN A 43 4.41 10.91 4.04
C GLN A 43 5.27 9.83 4.70
N HIS A 44 4.96 9.47 5.93
CA HIS A 44 5.75 8.50 6.69
C HIS A 44 5.72 7.12 6.02
N ILE A 45 4.52 6.60 5.68
CA ILE A 45 4.39 5.29 5.02
C ILE A 45 5.05 5.32 3.64
N TRP A 46 4.83 6.38 2.86
CA TRP A 46 5.48 6.53 1.56
C TRP A 46 7.00 6.42 1.67
N ASN A 47 7.60 7.23 2.52
CA ASN A 47 9.05 7.26 2.70
C ASN A 47 9.63 5.98 3.32
N ALA A 48 8.83 5.24 4.09
CA ALA A 48 9.24 3.95 4.65
C ALA A 48 9.22 2.81 3.61
N HIS A 49 8.39 2.92 2.56
CA HIS A 49 8.13 1.82 1.64
C HIS A 49 8.57 2.04 0.19
N ALA A 50 8.77 3.29 -0.27
CA ALA A 50 9.09 3.55 -1.67
C ALA A 50 10.41 2.89 -2.12
N ALA A 51 11.47 2.96 -1.33
CA ALA A 51 12.73 2.26 -1.62
C ALA A 51 12.55 0.73 -1.62
N SER A 52 11.79 0.18 -0.68
CA SER A 52 11.49 -1.25 -0.61
C SER A 52 10.66 -1.73 -1.82
N ALA A 53 9.73 -0.90 -2.30
CA ALA A 53 8.96 -1.19 -3.50
C ALA A 53 9.85 -1.30 -4.74
N ARG A 54 10.79 -0.37 -4.92
CA ARG A 54 11.79 -0.43 -6.00
C ARG A 54 12.65 -1.70 -5.90
N GLN A 55 13.13 -2.03 -4.71
CA GLN A 55 13.89 -3.26 -4.47
C GLN A 55 13.08 -4.53 -4.73
N ALA A 56 11.77 -4.50 -4.49
CA ALA A 56 10.86 -5.60 -4.77
C ALA A 56 10.47 -5.72 -6.27
N GLY A 57 10.95 -4.80 -7.12
CA GLY A 57 10.76 -4.85 -8.56
C GLY A 57 9.63 -3.95 -9.08
N VAL A 58 9.10 -3.03 -8.27
CA VAL A 58 8.24 -1.95 -8.79
C VAL A 58 9.12 -0.96 -9.54
N GLY A 59 8.82 -0.73 -10.83
CA GLY A 59 9.63 0.13 -11.69
C GLY A 59 9.67 1.59 -11.20
N ASP A 60 10.82 2.25 -11.36
CA ASP A 60 11.02 3.65 -10.94
C ASP A 60 9.98 4.59 -11.53
N ALA A 61 9.66 4.43 -12.82
CA ALA A 61 8.66 5.24 -13.50
C ALA A 61 7.27 5.12 -12.86
N LEU A 62 6.90 3.93 -12.37
CA LEU A 62 5.62 3.72 -11.68
C LEU A 62 5.63 4.37 -10.30
N VAL A 63 6.69 4.18 -9.52
CA VAL A 63 6.80 4.81 -8.20
C VAL A 63 6.74 6.33 -8.32
N ASP A 64 7.49 6.92 -9.25
CA ASP A 64 7.52 8.36 -9.46
C ASP A 64 6.17 8.91 -9.96
N ALA A 65 5.52 8.22 -10.90
CA ALA A 65 4.20 8.60 -11.40
C ALA A 65 3.12 8.51 -10.31
N LEU A 66 3.18 7.53 -9.42
CA LEU A 66 2.30 7.43 -8.25
C LEU A 66 2.55 8.60 -7.28
N ARG A 67 3.83 8.89 -6.96
CA ARG A 67 4.20 9.99 -6.08
C ARG A 67 3.61 11.31 -6.57
N ASP A 68 3.82 11.61 -7.83
CA ASP A 68 3.55 12.92 -8.43
C ASP A 68 2.15 13.02 -9.04
N ARG A 69 1.31 11.99 -8.89
CA ARG A 69 -0.05 11.89 -9.50
C ARG A 69 -0.04 12.10 -11.02
N GLN A 70 1.02 11.65 -11.67
CA GLN A 70 1.17 11.72 -13.12
C GLN A 70 0.45 10.57 -13.84
N VAL A 71 0.42 10.65 -15.16
CA VAL A 71 -0.04 9.55 -16.00
C VAL A 71 0.84 8.33 -15.74
N LEU A 72 0.20 7.19 -15.47
CA LEU A 72 0.95 5.96 -15.18
C LEU A 72 1.62 5.43 -16.45
N PRO A 73 2.81 4.84 -16.32
CA PRO A 73 3.42 4.08 -17.42
C PRO A 73 2.56 2.85 -17.78
N GLU A 74 2.95 2.13 -18.80
CA GLU A 74 2.38 0.82 -19.07
C GLU A 74 2.61 -0.09 -17.86
N LEU A 75 1.53 -0.71 -17.36
CA LEU A 75 1.55 -1.56 -16.18
C LEU A 75 1.58 -3.03 -16.57
N ALA A 76 2.41 -3.82 -15.91
CA ALA A 76 2.28 -5.28 -15.94
C ALA A 76 0.92 -5.70 -15.34
N PRO A 77 0.37 -6.88 -15.72
CA PRO A 77 -0.95 -7.30 -15.25
C PRO A 77 -1.10 -7.35 -13.72
N ASP A 78 -0.07 -7.76 -13.00
CA ASP A 78 -0.03 -7.78 -11.54
C ASP A 78 -0.01 -6.37 -10.93
N GLU A 79 0.72 -5.44 -11.54
CA GLU A 79 0.73 -4.03 -11.16
C GLU A 79 -0.61 -3.36 -11.41
N ALA A 80 -1.19 -3.58 -12.58
CA ALA A 80 -2.51 -3.06 -12.94
C ALA A 80 -3.58 -3.55 -11.95
N ALA A 81 -3.56 -4.83 -11.59
CA ALA A 81 -4.48 -5.41 -10.63
C ALA A 81 -4.42 -4.69 -9.28
N VAL A 82 -3.24 -4.46 -8.72
CA VAL A 82 -3.07 -3.74 -7.44
C VAL A 82 -3.48 -2.28 -7.54
N VAL A 83 -2.98 -1.58 -8.56
CA VAL A 83 -3.18 -0.13 -8.70
C VAL A 83 -4.65 0.22 -8.94
N HIS A 84 -5.31 -0.49 -9.85
CA HIS A 84 -6.72 -0.23 -10.15
C HIS A 84 -7.63 -0.59 -8.99
N TYR A 85 -7.39 -1.74 -8.33
CA TYR A 85 -8.13 -2.14 -7.13
C TYR A 85 -8.08 -1.05 -6.05
N GLY A 86 -6.90 -0.60 -5.69
CA GLY A 86 -6.73 0.42 -4.66
C GLY A 86 -7.28 1.78 -5.07
N ARG A 87 -6.97 2.25 -6.29
CA ARG A 87 -7.45 3.56 -6.77
C ARG A 87 -8.98 3.64 -6.84
N GLU A 88 -9.63 2.59 -7.32
CA GLU A 88 -11.10 2.55 -7.34
C GLU A 88 -11.66 2.61 -5.93
N PHE A 89 -11.15 1.77 -5.02
CA PHE A 89 -11.61 1.73 -3.64
C PHE A 89 -11.46 3.09 -2.94
N PHE A 90 -10.27 3.68 -3.00
CA PHE A 90 -10.03 4.97 -2.31
C PHE A 90 -10.79 6.15 -2.93
N ARG A 91 -11.11 6.09 -4.20
CA ARG A 91 -11.89 7.13 -4.88
C ARG A 91 -13.39 6.98 -4.69
N THR A 92 -13.91 5.76 -4.76
CA THR A 92 -15.35 5.49 -4.84
C THR A 92 -15.90 4.70 -3.64
N HIS A 93 -15.01 4.21 -2.77
CA HIS A 93 -15.28 3.31 -1.64
C HIS A 93 -15.87 1.95 -2.09
N ARG A 94 -15.63 1.59 -3.34
CA ARG A 94 -16.05 0.31 -3.94
C ARG A 94 -15.01 -0.13 -4.96
N VAL A 95 -14.98 -1.44 -5.21
CA VAL A 95 -14.18 -2.04 -6.28
C VAL A 95 -15.16 -2.59 -7.33
N SER A 96 -14.94 -2.24 -8.59
CA SER A 96 -15.75 -2.76 -9.70
C SER A 96 -15.55 -4.26 -9.89
N ALA A 97 -16.51 -4.92 -10.52
CA ALA A 97 -16.39 -6.34 -10.86
C ALA A 97 -15.15 -6.61 -11.74
N GLY A 98 -14.81 -5.70 -12.64
CA GLY A 98 -13.63 -5.82 -13.50
C GLY A 98 -12.31 -5.76 -12.71
N ALA A 99 -12.15 -4.76 -11.83
CA ALA A 99 -10.96 -4.65 -10.99
C ALA A 99 -10.84 -5.81 -9.99
N PHE A 100 -11.95 -6.25 -9.42
CA PHE A 100 -11.99 -7.43 -8.55
C PHE A 100 -11.56 -8.69 -9.30
N GLN A 101 -12.11 -8.92 -10.49
CA GLN A 101 -11.78 -10.09 -11.32
C GLN A 101 -10.30 -10.10 -11.72
N ALA A 102 -9.74 -8.95 -12.12
CA ALA A 102 -8.32 -8.83 -12.44
C ALA A 102 -7.42 -9.19 -11.26
N ALA A 103 -7.77 -8.72 -10.06
CA ALA A 103 -7.05 -9.09 -8.84
C ALA A 103 -7.18 -10.59 -8.51
N LEU A 104 -8.38 -11.15 -8.71
CA LEU A 104 -8.64 -12.58 -8.51
C LEU A 104 -7.81 -13.46 -9.46
N GLU A 105 -7.68 -13.06 -10.74
CA GLU A 105 -6.87 -13.76 -11.74
C GLU A 105 -5.38 -13.73 -11.40
N GLN A 106 -4.87 -12.62 -10.88
CA GLN A 106 -3.46 -12.48 -10.53
C GLN A 106 -3.10 -13.15 -9.20
N PHE A 107 -3.97 -13.09 -8.20
CA PHE A 107 -3.59 -13.43 -6.81
C PHE A 107 -4.44 -14.54 -6.18
N GLY A 108 -5.48 -15.01 -6.85
CA GLY A 108 -6.41 -15.99 -6.31
C GLY A 108 -7.28 -15.42 -5.17
N ARG A 109 -8.17 -16.25 -4.63
CA ARG A 109 -9.13 -15.83 -3.58
C ARG A 109 -8.43 -15.35 -2.32
N GLN A 110 -7.43 -16.07 -1.84
CA GLN A 110 -6.68 -15.70 -0.66
C GLN A 110 -5.94 -14.37 -0.89
N GLY A 111 -5.26 -14.22 -2.03
CA GLY A 111 -4.51 -13.02 -2.35
C GLY A 111 -5.37 -11.75 -2.45
N VAL A 112 -6.61 -11.84 -2.97
CA VAL A 112 -7.53 -10.69 -3.00
C VAL A 112 -7.94 -10.27 -1.59
N VAL A 113 -8.19 -11.22 -0.70
CA VAL A 113 -8.48 -10.92 0.72
C VAL A 113 -7.27 -10.27 1.38
N GLU A 114 -6.08 -10.81 1.17
CA GLU A 114 -4.84 -10.27 1.73
C GLU A 114 -4.50 -8.90 1.15
N LEU A 115 -4.76 -8.65 -0.13
CA LEU A 115 -4.63 -7.33 -0.76
C LEU A 115 -5.51 -6.29 -0.06
N SER A 116 -6.77 -6.66 0.17
CA SER A 116 -7.72 -5.81 0.90
C SER A 116 -7.28 -5.57 2.34
N LEU A 117 -6.77 -6.61 3.02
CA LEU A 117 -6.25 -6.50 4.38
C LEU A 117 -5.01 -5.62 4.47
N ILE A 118 -4.08 -5.70 3.50
CA ILE A 118 -2.91 -4.81 3.45
C ILE A 118 -3.36 -3.36 3.32
N MET A 119 -4.22 -3.05 2.36
CA MET A 119 -4.72 -1.68 2.18
C MET A 119 -5.49 -1.18 3.40
N GLY A 120 -6.33 -2.01 4.02
CA GLY A 120 -7.05 -1.67 5.25
C GLY A 120 -6.12 -1.45 6.45
N ASN A 121 -5.15 -2.33 6.66
CA ASN A 121 -4.17 -2.20 7.74
C ASN A 121 -3.32 -0.93 7.59
N TYR A 122 -2.85 -0.66 6.37
CA TYR A 122 -2.08 0.56 6.11
C TYR A 122 -2.93 1.83 6.13
N SER A 123 -4.24 1.74 5.87
CA SER A 123 -5.17 2.86 6.12
C SER A 123 -5.33 3.16 7.61
N LEU A 124 -5.43 2.13 8.45
CA LEU A 124 -5.42 2.27 9.91
C LEU A 124 -4.13 2.95 10.39
N LEU A 125 -2.98 2.48 9.90
CA LEU A 125 -1.68 3.06 10.25
C LEU A 125 -1.56 4.51 9.76
N ALA A 126 -1.97 4.80 8.53
CA ALA A 126 -1.95 6.15 7.98
C ALA A 126 -2.82 7.12 8.78
N LEU A 127 -4.01 6.68 9.21
CA LEU A 127 -4.87 7.48 10.05
C LEU A 127 -4.17 7.88 11.37
N LEU A 128 -3.56 6.91 12.05
CA LEU A 128 -2.84 7.17 13.29
C LEU A 128 -1.61 8.08 13.06
N ILE A 129 -0.82 7.80 12.04
CA ILE A 129 0.38 8.54 11.71
C ILE A 129 0.04 10.01 11.36
N ASN A 130 -0.94 10.22 10.50
CA ASN A 130 -1.36 11.56 10.09
C ASN A 130 -2.06 12.33 11.22
N ALA A 131 -2.89 11.65 12.02
CA ALA A 131 -3.60 12.29 13.14
C ALA A 131 -2.67 12.71 14.28
N PHE A 132 -1.56 11.99 14.48
CA PHE A 132 -0.58 12.29 15.55
C PHE A 132 0.67 13.01 15.03
N ASP A 133 0.67 13.43 13.76
CA ASP A 133 1.79 14.15 13.10
C ASP A 133 3.14 13.47 13.37
N THR A 134 3.18 12.16 13.12
CA THR A 134 4.36 11.34 13.40
C THR A 134 5.52 11.71 12.48
N ASP A 135 6.69 11.93 13.05
CA ASP A 135 7.92 12.26 12.31
C ASP A 135 8.21 11.27 11.19
N LEU A 136 8.89 11.76 10.16
CA LEU A 136 9.34 10.94 9.05
C LEU A 136 10.37 9.90 9.50
N PRO A 137 10.47 8.75 8.79
CA PRO A 137 11.48 7.76 9.09
C PRO A 137 12.89 8.37 9.03
N PRO A 138 13.77 8.04 9.99
CA PRO A 138 15.15 8.48 9.93
C PRO A 138 15.85 7.86 8.70
N GLY A 139 16.76 8.63 8.07
CA GLY A 139 17.56 8.14 6.93
C GLY A 139 16.76 7.92 5.65
N ARG A 140 15.62 8.58 5.48
CA ARG A 140 14.85 8.52 4.24
C ARG A 140 15.71 8.91 3.02
N THR A 141 15.50 8.20 1.92
CA THR A 141 16.19 8.45 0.64
C THR A 141 15.25 8.93 -0.47
N GLU A 142 13.95 8.80 -0.25
CA GLU A 142 12.94 9.13 -1.25
C GLU A 142 12.46 10.59 -1.11
N PRO A 143 12.10 11.24 -2.24
CA PRO A 143 11.46 12.54 -2.20
C PRO A 143 10.12 12.52 -1.44
N LEU A 144 9.74 13.67 -0.90
CA LEU A 144 8.43 13.83 -0.25
C LEU A 144 7.29 13.74 -1.26
N LEU A 145 6.13 13.30 -0.79
CA LEU A 145 4.88 13.43 -1.55
C LEU A 145 4.56 14.92 -1.75
N PRO A 146 4.19 15.35 -2.96
CA PRO A 146 3.60 16.67 -3.17
C PRO A 146 2.14 16.65 -2.68
N ILE A 147 1.88 17.31 -1.58
CA ILE A 147 0.57 17.48 -0.93
C ILE A 147 0.17 18.93 -0.88
#